data_ab00b4561b1c0c6d29684d230b7b4ca5
#
_entry.id   ab00b4561b1c0c6d29684d230b7b4ca5
#
_cell.length_a   1.000
_cell.length_b   1.000
_cell.length_c   1.000
_cell.angle_alpha   90.00
_cell.angle_beta   90.00
_cell.angle_gamma   90.00
#
_symmetry.space_group_name_H-M   'P 1'
#
loop_
_entity.id
_entity.type
_entity.pdbx_description
1 polymer ?
#
loop_
_entity_poly.entity_id
_entity_poly.type
_entity_poly.pdbx_seq_one_letter_code
_entity_poly.pdbx_strand_id
1 'polypeptide(L)'
;MSFSIVENAEVQNSLTFFNINGNPFGMTVSNENFSKTDDTIVSINCIGNANKETYMGYIGIETYNLHTGSKWYSAIFKTVDIPQGAYYAQLNAPFKALPIATAAGDGVYRLSTVSREIRKEYLFPDWLYTTNSSHIDFRVNGSDVTVLHPVDEVAFSAAPESYPTIGTNCTFNLDLENKNDKSETISAGMYFVDQDNNGIGLAQVDGITLKAYEQQTVPVTVFIDPAKFHEGTHYAAYPVIRKGESYILGEPYEFNGATSGINDVNAVNVKAYPNPVVDVLHVNVEALRIDVYNAGGALVADASNADSVNVAHLPAGYYIAVVATADGTARIPFVKK
;
A
#
# COMPACT_ATOMS: atom_id res chain seq x y z
N MET A 1 -18.17 -31.34 8.44
CA MET A 1 -18.79 -30.18 9.13
C MET A 1 -19.38 -30.67 10.43
N SER A 2 -19.03 -30.04 11.55
CA SER A 2 -19.58 -30.35 12.87
C SER A 2 -20.63 -29.31 13.25
N PHE A 3 -21.65 -29.73 13.99
CA PHE A 3 -22.70 -28.87 14.50
C PHE A 3 -22.90 -29.20 15.98
N SER A 4 -22.92 -28.19 16.82
CA SER A 4 -23.20 -28.34 18.24
C SER A 4 -24.24 -27.33 18.70
N ILE A 5 -25.14 -27.74 19.59
CA ILE A 5 -26.11 -26.88 20.26
C ILE A 5 -25.73 -26.88 21.74
N VAL A 6 -25.60 -25.70 22.30
CA VAL A 6 -25.31 -25.49 23.73
C VAL A 6 -26.36 -24.56 24.28
N GLU A 7 -27.04 -25.01 25.31
CA GLU A 7 -28.02 -24.19 26.02
C GLU A 7 -27.34 -23.19 26.95
N ASN A 8 -27.87 -21.96 27.00
CA ASN A 8 -27.43 -20.89 27.92
C ASN A 8 -25.96 -20.43 27.80
N ALA A 9 -25.38 -20.38 26.59
CA ALA A 9 -24.08 -19.84 26.40
C ALA A 9 -24.04 -18.32 26.65
N GLU A 10 -23.00 -17.84 27.33
CA GLU A 10 -22.73 -16.40 27.44
C GLU A 10 -22.24 -15.83 26.08
N VAL A 11 -22.81 -14.67 25.73
CA VAL A 11 -22.41 -13.96 24.48
C VAL A 11 -21.02 -13.37 24.66
N GLN A 12 -20.08 -13.75 23.84
CA GLN A 12 -18.75 -13.11 23.81
C GLN A 12 -18.83 -11.74 23.13
N ASN A 13 -18.29 -10.70 23.77
CA ASN A 13 -18.35 -9.30 23.32
C ASN A 13 -17.62 -9.01 21.98
N SER A 14 -16.92 -9.99 21.44
CA SER A 14 -16.13 -9.86 20.18
C SER A 14 -16.89 -10.28 18.91
N LEU A 15 -18.12 -10.74 19.03
CA LEU A 15 -18.90 -11.23 17.89
C LEU A 15 -19.74 -10.11 17.26
N THR A 16 -19.67 -9.99 15.94
CA THR A 16 -20.58 -9.14 15.17
C THR A 16 -21.85 -9.93 14.87
N PHE A 17 -22.97 -9.44 15.33
CA PHE A 17 -24.27 -10.11 15.19
C PHE A 17 -25.15 -9.39 14.17
N PHE A 18 -25.94 -10.16 13.45
CA PHE A 18 -27.12 -9.66 12.75
C PHE A 18 -28.37 -10.36 13.24
N ASN A 19 -29.50 -9.74 13.06
CA ASN A 19 -30.76 -10.22 13.60
C ASN A 19 -31.70 -10.70 12.49
N ILE A 20 -32.08 -11.97 12.51
CA ILE A 20 -33.12 -12.53 11.64
C ILE A 20 -34.26 -13.00 12.55
N ASN A 21 -35.44 -12.43 12.39
CA ASN A 21 -36.63 -12.79 13.19
C ASN A 21 -36.37 -12.83 14.70
N GLY A 22 -35.50 -11.93 15.20
CA GLY A 22 -35.11 -11.90 16.60
C GLY A 22 -33.95 -12.81 17.00
N ASN A 23 -33.34 -13.53 16.03
CA ASN A 23 -32.21 -14.42 16.29
C ASN A 23 -30.91 -13.82 15.76
N PRO A 24 -29.94 -13.48 16.60
CA PRO A 24 -28.65 -12.93 16.17
C PRO A 24 -27.73 -14.04 15.67
N PHE A 25 -27.00 -13.73 14.56
CA PHE A 25 -25.96 -14.58 14.03
C PHE A 25 -24.64 -13.80 14.00
N GLY A 26 -23.54 -14.50 14.27
CA GLY A 26 -22.20 -13.97 14.21
C GLY A 26 -21.28 -14.88 13.41
N MET A 27 -20.14 -14.34 12.93
CA MET A 27 -19.08 -15.12 12.32
C MET A 27 -17.80 -14.93 13.10
N THR A 28 -17.02 -16.01 13.20
CA THR A 28 -15.68 -15.99 13.77
C THR A 28 -14.74 -16.85 12.93
N VAL A 29 -13.45 -16.60 13.05
CA VAL A 29 -12.39 -17.40 12.43
C VAL A 29 -11.36 -17.74 13.51
N SER A 30 -10.80 -18.95 13.44
CA SER A 30 -9.89 -19.43 14.49
C SER A 30 -8.49 -18.82 14.42
N ASN A 31 -8.06 -18.31 13.26
CA ASN A 31 -6.76 -17.69 13.05
C ASN A 31 -6.92 -16.45 12.17
N GLU A 32 -6.12 -15.41 12.39
CA GLU A 32 -6.16 -14.17 11.61
C GLU A 32 -5.22 -14.20 10.39
N ASN A 33 -4.12 -14.97 10.47
CA ASN A 33 -3.18 -15.18 9.38
C ASN A 33 -2.96 -16.69 9.23
N PHE A 34 -3.17 -17.20 8.03
CA PHE A 34 -3.10 -18.63 7.74
C PHE A 34 -2.92 -18.91 6.24
N SER A 35 -2.60 -20.16 5.90
CA SER A 35 -2.60 -20.61 4.51
C SER A 35 -3.98 -21.15 4.11
N LYS A 36 -4.32 -21.03 2.83
CA LYS A 36 -5.54 -21.63 2.24
C LYS A 36 -5.71 -23.12 2.56
N THR A 37 -4.61 -23.82 2.82
CA THR A 37 -4.57 -25.27 3.09
C THR A 37 -4.61 -25.62 4.57
N ASP A 38 -4.49 -24.65 5.46
CA ASP A 38 -4.52 -24.84 6.90
C ASP A 38 -5.89 -25.29 7.42
N ASP A 39 -5.91 -25.87 8.61
CA ASP A 39 -7.12 -26.30 9.30
C ASP A 39 -7.81 -25.17 10.05
N THR A 40 -7.77 -23.93 9.47
CA THR A 40 -8.48 -22.77 10.01
C THR A 40 -9.98 -22.98 9.92
N ILE A 41 -10.70 -22.73 11.00
CA ILE A 41 -12.14 -22.93 11.09
C ILE A 41 -12.84 -21.59 10.99
N VAL A 42 -13.79 -21.50 10.08
CA VAL A 42 -14.82 -20.45 10.02
C VAL A 42 -16.05 -20.98 10.73
N SER A 43 -16.52 -20.23 11.72
CA SER A 43 -17.68 -20.59 12.52
C SER A 43 -18.81 -19.57 12.32
N ILE A 44 -20.02 -20.07 12.08
CA ILE A 44 -21.24 -19.27 12.19
C ILE A 44 -21.83 -19.56 13.56
N ASN A 45 -21.93 -18.53 14.40
CA ASN A 45 -22.50 -18.61 15.73
C ASN A 45 -23.91 -18.03 15.69
N CYS A 46 -24.88 -18.81 16.12
CA CYS A 46 -26.26 -18.41 16.19
C CYS A 46 -26.68 -18.33 17.68
N ILE A 47 -27.05 -17.14 18.13
CA ILE A 47 -27.55 -16.91 19.49
C ILE A 47 -28.94 -16.33 19.33
N GLY A 48 -29.92 -16.98 19.91
CA GLY A 48 -31.29 -16.58 19.73
C GLY A 48 -32.16 -16.84 20.93
N ASN A 49 -33.26 -16.09 20.96
CA ASN A 49 -34.41 -16.36 21.81
C ASN A 49 -35.62 -16.41 20.88
N ALA A 50 -35.99 -17.61 20.50
CA ALA A 50 -37.17 -17.81 19.65
C ALA A 50 -38.43 -17.52 20.45
N ASN A 51 -39.05 -16.37 20.19
CA ASN A 51 -40.32 -15.99 20.87
C ASN A 51 -41.52 -16.75 20.31
N LYS A 52 -41.35 -17.54 19.25
CA LYS A 52 -42.38 -18.30 18.58
C LYS A 52 -41.89 -19.72 18.27
N GLU A 53 -42.81 -20.55 17.84
CA GLU A 53 -42.57 -21.94 17.43
C GLU A 53 -41.31 -22.12 16.58
N THR A 54 -40.68 -23.26 16.65
CA THR A 54 -39.44 -23.69 16.02
C THR A 54 -39.15 -23.01 14.69
N TYR A 55 -38.03 -22.30 14.61
CA TYR A 55 -37.53 -21.76 13.37
C TYR A 55 -36.89 -22.90 12.55
N MET A 56 -37.38 -23.11 11.34
CA MET A 56 -36.72 -23.97 10.36
C MET A 56 -36.12 -23.14 9.24
N GLY A 57 -34.84 -23.29 9.02
CA GLY A 57 -34.17 -22.53 8.00
C GLY A 57 -32.85 -23.15 7.51
N TYR A 58 -32.33 -22.59 6.45
CA TYR A 58 -31.00 -22.89 5.96
C TYR A 58 -30.05 -21.76 6.33
N ILE A 59 -28.86 -22.12 6.81
CA ILE A 59 -27.78 -21.22 7.07
C ILE A 59 -26.60 -21.61 6.17
N GLY A 60 -25.98 -20.65 5.51
CA GLY A 60 -24.85 -20.85 4.63
C GLY A 60 -23.90 -19.67 4.64
N ILE A 61 -22.88 -19.74 3.81
CA ILE A 61 -21.89 -18.70 3.61
C ILE A 61 -21.92 -18.27 2.14
N GLU A 62 -22.01 -16.97 1.91
CA GLU A 62 -21.75 -16.33 0.63
C GLU A 62 -20.34 -15.75 0.65
N THR A 63 -19.57 -16.02 -0.41
CA THR A 63 -18.27 -15.39 -0.64
C THR A 63 -18.42 -14.34 -1.74
N TYR A 64 -17.89 -13.17 -1.49
CA TYR A 64 -17.99 -12.02 -2.38
C TYR A 64 -16.62 -11.36 -2.57
N ASN A 65 -16.20 -11.15 -3.83
CA ASN A 65 -15.01 -10.34 -4.10
C ASN A 65 -15.40 -8.87 -4.06
N LEU A 66 -14.80 -8.10 -3.16
CA LEU A 66 -15.15 -6.70 -2.89
C LEU A 66 -14.79 -5.76 -4.05
N HIS A 67 -13.81 -6.13 -4.91
CA HIS A 67 -13.37 -5.29 -6.01
C HIS A 67 -14.06 -5.60 -7.33
N THR A 68 -14.34 -6.89 -7.62
CA THR A 68 -14.92 -7.32 -8.91
C THR A 68 -16.42 -7.53 -8.85
N GLY A 69 -16.98 -7.69 -7.67
CA GLY A 69 -18.38 -8.03 -7.48
C GLY A 69 -18.72 -9.51 -7.72
N SER A 70 -17.70 -10.35 -7.99
CA SER A 70 -17.92 -11.79 -8.20
C SER A 70 -18.39 -12.47 -6.92
N LYS A 71 -19.37 -13.35 -7.06
CA LYS A 71 -19.99 -14.07 -5.94
C LYS A 71 -19.88 -15.57 -6.11
N TRP A 72 -19.60 -16.26 -5.01
CA TRP A 72 -19.65 -17.71 -4.90
C TRP A 72 -20.53 -18.10 -3.72
N TYR A 73 -21.44 -18.99 -3.97
CA TYR A 73 -22.25 -19.55 -2.89
C TYR A 73 -21.59 -20.81 -2.37
N SER A 74 -21.35 -20.84 -1.08
CA SER A 74 -20.94 -22.08 -0.44
C SER A 74 -22.15 -23.00 -0.29
N ALA A 75 -22.00 -24.24 -0.74
CA ALA A 75 -22.99 -25.29 -0.55
C ALA A 75 -23.16 -25.73 0.94
N ILE A 76 -22.65 -24.93 1.89
CA ILE A 76 -22.79 -25.17 3.31
C ILE A 76 -24.16 -24.69 3.78
N PHE A 77 -25.19 -25.14 3.08
CA PHE A 77 -26.55 -24.99 3.58
C PHE A 77 -26.88 -26.17 4.48
N LYS A 78 -27.11 -25.88 5.75
CA LYS A 78 -27.62 -26.84 6.68
C LYS A 78 -28.98 -26.41 7.17
N THR A 79 -29.94 -27.34 7.19
CA THR A 79 -31.21 -27.13 7.88
C THR A 79 -30.92 -27.03 9.38
N VAL A 80 -31.36 -25.96 9.98
CA VAL A 80 -31.25 -25.73 11.42
C VAL A 80 -32.64 -25.62 12.00
N ASP A 81 -32.96 -26.51 12.93
CA ASP A 81 -34.13 -26.42 13.74
C ASP A 81 -33.76 -25.69 15.03
N ILE A 82 -34.36 -24.53 15.23
CA ILE A 82 -34.10 -23.68 16.38
C ILE A 82 -35.32 -23.75 17.29
N PRO A 83 -35.21 -24.40 18.48
CA PRO A 83 -36.31 -24.52 19.40
C PRO A 83 -36.71 -23.17 20.01
N GLN A 84 -37.94 -23.10 20.53
CA GLN A 84 -38.36 -21.94 21.30
C GLN A 84 -37.52 -21.82 22.59
N GLY A 85 -37.09 -20.61 22.90
CA GLY A 85 -36.27 -20.29 24.06
C GLY A 85 -34.87 -19.81 23.69
N ALA A 86 -34.01 -19.56 24.69
CA ALA A 86 -32.62 -19.16 24.49
C ALA A 86 -31.80 -20.38 24.07
N TYR A 87 -31.00 -20.22 23.03
CA TYR A 87 -30.11 -21.27 22.53
C TYR A 87 -28.84 -20.70 21.94
N TYR A 88 -27.81 -21.53 21.83
CA TYR A 88 -26.61 -21.29 21.09
C TYR A 88 -26.37 -22.44 20.13
N ALA A 89 -26.13 -22.12 18.86
CA ALA A 89 -25.77 -23.09 17.86
C ALA A 89 -24.52 -22.62 17.10
N GLN A 90 -23.62 -23.54 16.83
CA GLN A 90 -22.40 -23.26 16.08
C GLN A 90 -22.29 -24.18 14.86
N LEU A 91 -22.07 -23.60 13.70
CA LEU A 91 -21.79 -24.31 12.46
C LEU A 91 -20.33 -24.03 12.06
N ASN A 92 -19.51 -25.07 12.05
CA ASN A 92 -18.10 -24.98 11.75
C ASN A 92 -17.78 -25.51 10.36
N ALA A 93 -16.99 -24.74 9.59
CA ALA A 93 -16.47 -25.14 8.30
C ALA A 93 -14.96 -24.90 8.21
N PRO A 94 -14.17 -25.86 7.80
CA PRO A 94 -12.76 -25.61 7.52
C PRO A 94 -12.66 -24.66 6.33
N PHE A 95 -11.82 -23.63 6.44
CA PHE A 95 -11.64 -22.61 5.39
C PHE A 95 -11.27 -23.25 4.05
N LYS A 96 -10.40 -24.27 4.08
CA LYS A 96 -9.97 -25.02 2.88
C LYS A 96 -11.10 -25.70 2.10
N ALA A 97 -12.29 -25.87 2.70
CA ALA A 97 -13.48 -26.40 2.03
C ALA A 97 -14.38 -25.31 1.44
N LEU A 98 -14.06 -24.04 1.65
CA LEU A 98 -14.82 -22.92 1.10
C LEU A 98 -14.34 -22.57 -0.32
N PRO A 99 -15.22 -22.05 -1.19
CA PRO A 99 -14.85 -21.65 -2.55
C PRO A 99 -13.70 -20.65 -2.61
N ILE A 100 -13.58 -19.77 -1.62
CA ILE A 100 -12.47 -18.81 -1.51
C ILE A 100 -11.09 -19.50 -1.47
N ALA A 101 -10.98 -20.67 -0.87
CA ALA A 101 -9.72 -21.39 -0.78
C ALA A 101 -9.30 -22.03 -2.12
N THR A 102 -10.27 -22.46 -2.93
CA THR A 102 -10.02 -23.26 -4.13
C THR A 102 -10.19 -22.49 -5.44
N ALA A 103 -11.13 -21.56 -5.50
CA ALA A 103 -11.50 -20.84 -6.74
C ALA A 103 -11.05 -19.37 -6.76
N ALA A 104 -10.72 -18.79 -5.60
CA ALA A 104 -10.33 -17.39 -5.51
C ALA A 104 -8.84 -17.20 -5.86
N GLY A 105 -8.57 -16.23 -6.76
CA GLY A 105 -7.24 -15.66 -6.96
C GLY A 105 -6.90 -14.64 -5.88
N ASP A 106 -5.82 -13.86 -6.11
CA ASP A 106 -5.45 -12.75 -5.25
C ASP A 106 -6.57 -11.70 -5.22
N GLY A 107 -6.81 -11.09 -4.06
CA GLY A 107 -7.85 -10.09 -3.92
C GLY A 107 -8.40 -9.97 -2.49
N VAL A 108 -9.44 -9.16 -2.38
CA VAL A 108 -10.14 -8.91 -1.12
C VAL A 108 -11.54 -9.51 -1.19
N TYR A 109 -11.87 -10.30 -0.20
CA TYR A 109 -13.08 -11.11 -0.17
C TYR A 109 -13.82 -10.92 1.14
N ARG A 110 -15.16 -10.92 1.04
CA ARG A 110 -16.07 -10.93 2.18
C ARG A 110 -16.75 -12.28 2.26
N LEU A 111 -16.69 -12.91 3.42
CA LEU A 111 -17.57 -14.01 3.79
C LEU A 111 -18.74 -13.46 4.59
N SER A 112 -19.94 -13.65 4.11
CA SER A 112 -21.15 -13.24 4.79
C SER A 112 -22.03 -14.45 5.10
N THR A 113 -22.72 -14.43 6.23
CA THR A 113 -23.76 -15.41 6.49
C THR A 113 -24.94 -15.12 5.58
N VAL A 114 -25.52 -16.19 5.06
CA VAL A 114 -26.80 -16.16 4.36
C VAL A 114 -27.76 -17.10 5.08
N SER A 115 -28.99 -16.69 5.22
CA SER A 115 -30.03 -17.52 5.82
C SER A 115 -31.29 -17.50 5.01
N ARG A 116 -32.04 -18.56 5.12
CA ARG A 116 -33.32 -18.74 4.46
C ARG A 116 -34.28 -19.41 5.42
N GLU A 117 -35.41 -18.76 5.67
CA GLU A 117 -36.52 -19.34 6.41
C GLU A 117 -37.33 -20.29 5.49
N ILE A 118 -37.64 -21.49 5.99
CA ILE A 118 -38.60 -22.39 5.34
C ILE A 118 -39.97 -22.10 5.95
N ARG A 119 -40.83 -21.43 5.17
CA ARG A 119 -42.23 -21.27 5.57
C ARG A 119 -43.03 -22.49 5.12
N LYS A 120 -43.73 -23.13 6.02
CA LYS A 120 -44.55 -24.31 5.76
C LYS A 120 -45.71 -24.08 4.75
N GLU A 121 -46.02 -22.81 4.46
CA GLU A 121 -47.19 -22.40 3.69
C GLU A 121 -46.98 -22.37 2.17
N TYR A 122 -45.74 -22.53 1.68
CA TYR A 122 -45.43 -22.45 0.25
C TYR A 122 -44.76 -23.71 -0.27
N LEU A 123 -45.38 -24.32 -1.29
CA LEU A 123 -44.80 -25.44 -2.08
C LEU A 123 -43.49 -25.08 -2.78
N PHE A 124 -43.23 -23.79 -3.03
CA PHE A 124 -41.98 -23.22 -3.52
C PHE A 124 -41.60 -22.07 -2.57
N PRO A 125 -40.63 -22.27 -1.71
CA PRO A 125 -40.20 -21.25 -0.79
C PRO A 125 -39.65 -20.04 -1.56
N ASP A 126 -40.28 -18.87 -1.38
CA ASP A 126 -39.67 -17.60 -1.79
C ASP A 126 -38.31 -17.45 -1.09
N TRP A 127 -37.25 -17.24 -1.88
CA TRP A 127 -35.90 -17.11 -1.36
C TRP A 127 -35.75 -15.71 -0.77
N LEU A 128 -36.08 -15.52 0.47
CA LEU A 128 -35.68 -14.35 1.23
C LEU A 128 -34.21 -14.50 1.59
N TYR A 129 -33.36 -14.05 0.68
CA TYR A 129 -31.96 -13.81 1.03
C TYR A 129 -31.91 -12.59 1.94
N THR A 130 -31.63 -12.78 3.17
CA THR A 130 -31.10 -11.72 4.01
C THR A 130 -29.58 -11.82 3.99
N THR A 131 -28.94 -11.13 3.04
CA THR A 131 -27.53 -10.80 3.15
C THR A 131 -27.41 -9.88 4.34
N ASN A 132 -26.63 -10.30 5.32
CA ASN A 132 -26.65 -9.60 6.59
C ASN A 132 -25.28 -9.14 7.03
N SER A 133 -25.37 -8.22 7.95
CA SER A 133 -24.31 -7.45 8.57
C SER A 133 -23.18 -8.24 9.21
N SER A 134 -23.34 -9.55 9.46
CA SER A 134 -22.24 -10.37 9.97
C SER A 134 -21.40 -10.91 8.84
N HIS A 135 -20.17 -10.42 8.77
CA HIS A 135 -19.21 -10.83 7.77
C HIS A 135 -17.80 -10.85 8.37
N ILE A 136 -16.90 -11.49 7.66
CA ILE A 136 -15.45 -11.43 7.87
C ILE A 136 -14.81 -11.13 6.53
N ASP A 137 -13.92 -10.16 6.50
CA ASP A 137 -13.18 -9.78 5.31
C ASP A 137 -11.79 -10.40 5.33
N PHE A 138 -11.33 -10.84 4.17
CA PHE A 138 -10.04 -11.48 3.98
C PHE A 138 -9.30 -10.90 2.80
N ARG A 139 -7.97 -10.75 2.96
CA ARG A 139 -7.05 -10.57 1.84
C ARG A 139 -6.43 -11.91 1.50
N VAL A 140 -6.46 -12.27 0.22
CA VAL A 140 -5.81 -13.46 -0.34
C VAL A 140 -4.65 -13.01 -1.18
N ASN A 141 -3.45 -13.55 -0.92
CA ASN A 141 -2.24 -13.32 -1.68
C ASN A 141 -1.51 -14.66 -1.87
N GLY A 142 -1.59 -15.24 -3.07
CA GLY A 142 -1.11 -16.59 -3.32
C GLY A 142 -1.82 -17.63 -2.46
N SER A 143 -1.06 -18.28 -1.58
CA SER A 143 -1.57 -19.21 -0.57
C SER A 143 -1.99 -18.53 0.74
N ASP A 144 -1.52 -17.32 0.98
CA ASP A 144 -1.67 -16.64 2.27
C ASP A 144 -3.02 -15.94 2.36
N VAL A 145 -3.62 -16.01 3.54
CA VAL A 145 -4.91 -15.40 3.86
C VAL A 145 -4.75 -14.61 5.15
N THR A 146 -5.16 -13.34 5.11
CA THR A 146 -5.16 -12.44 6.26
C THR A 146 -6.56 -11.92 6.51
N VAL A 147 -7.03 -12.00 7.75
CA VAL A 147 -8.28 -11.37 8.18
C VAL A 147 -8.10 -9.86 8.20
N LEU A 148 -9.08 -9.14 7.67
CA LEU A 148 -9.08 -7.67 7.64
C LEU A 148 -10.08 -7.14 8.68
N HIS A 149 -9.63 -6.14 9.42
CA HIS A 149 -10.45 -5.42 10.38
C HIS A 149 -10.66 -3.99 9.87
N PRO A 150 -11.90 -3.55 9.67
CA PRO A 150 -12.15 -2.22 9.11
C PRO A 150 -11.74 -1.12 10.09
N VAL A 151 -10.99 -0.15 9.58
CA VAL A 151 -10.61 1.08 10.27
C VAL A 151 -11.03 2.25 9.38
N ASP A 152 -11.65 3.28 9.94
CA ASP A 152 -12.02 4.49 9.18
C ASP A 152 -10.79 5.38 8.92
N GLU A 153 -9.88 4.85 8.12
CA GLU A 153 -8.60 5.46 7.80
C GLU A 153 -8.22 5.20 6.33
N VAL A 154 -7.64 6.19 5.69
CA VAL A 154 -6.84 6.01 4.47
C VAL A 154 -5.38 6.23 4.85
N ALA A 155 -4.60 5.15 4.85
CA ALA A 155 -3.15 5.24 5.01
C ALA A 155 -2.52 5.72 3.70
N PHE A 156 -1.49 6.56 3.79
CA PHE A 156 -0.82 7.10 2.62
C PHE A 156 0.64 7.45 2.91
N SER A 157 1.44 7.36 1.84
CA SER A 157 2.84 7.80 1.80
C SER A 157 3.16 8.28 0.40
N ALA A 158 4.29 8.97 0.23
CA ALA A 158 4.75 9.36 -1.09
C ALA A 158 6.26 9.27 -1.22
N ALA A 159 6.71 8.95 -2.43
CA ALA A 159 8.11 8.99 -2.80
C ALA A 159 8.25 9.57 -4.22
N PRO A 160 9.26 10.41 -4.49
CA PRO A 160 9.53 10.88 -5.83
C PRO A 160 10.19 9.78 -6.67
N GLU A 161 9.86 9.70 -7.97
CA GLU A 161 10.52 8.82 -8.94
C GLU A 161 11.99 9.20 -9.16
N SER A 162 12.29 10.46 -8.99
CA SER A 162 13.63 11.01 -9.12
C SER A 162 13.80 12.20 -8.20
N TYR A 163 15.03 12.61 -7.94
CA TYR A 163 15.32 13.79 -7.11
C TYR A 163 14.64 15.04 -7.68
N PRO A 164 13.88 15.82 -6.85
CA PRO A 164 13.23 17.04 -7.30
C PRO A 164 14.27 18.07 -7.75
N THR A 165 14.30 18.36 -9.07
CA THR A 165 15.29 19.23 -9.70
C THR A 165 14.62 20.50 -10.23
N ILE A 166 15.15 21.65 -9.85
CA ILE A 166 14.63 22.97 -10.24
C ILE A 166 14.61 23.11 -11.77
N GLY A 167 13.50 23.58 -12.32
CA GLY A 167 13.28 23.73 -13.75
C GLY A 167 12.82 22.46 -14.46
N THR A 168 12.55 21.38 -13.74
CA THR A 168 12.06 20.11 -14.30
C THR A 168 10.75 19.66 -13.65
N ASN A 169 10.08 18.72 -14.29
CA ASN A 169 8.96 18.00 -13.68
C ASN A 169 9.50 16.89 -12.77
N CYS A 170 8.92 16.78 -11.58
CA CYS A 170 9.14 15.67 -10.67
C CYS A 170 7.81 14.97 -10.42
N THR A 171 7.76 13.66 -10.55
CA THR A 171 6.59 12.84 -10.25
C THR A 171 6.78 12.22 -8.87
N PHE A 172 5.82 12.43 -8.00
CA PHE A 172 5.69 11.75 -6.72
C PHE A 172 4.65 10.63 -6.85
N ASN A 173 5.01 9.42 -6.50
CA ASN A 173 4.09 8.31 -6.42
C ASN A 173 3.48 8.28 -5.01
N LEU A 174 2.19 8.54 -4.92
CA LEU A 174 1.43 8.46 -3.68
C LEU A 174 0.83 7.06 -3.57
N ASP A 175 1.30 6.30 -2.59
CA ASP A 175 0.72 5.01 -2.24
C ASP A 175 -0.41 5.24 -1.25
N LEU A 176 -1.62 4.86 -1.64
CA LEU A 176 -2.85 5.04 -0.88
C LEU A 176 -3.40 3.66 -0.51
N GLU A 177 -3.84 3.48 0.73
CA GLU A 177 -4.54 2.28 1.19
C GLU A 177 -5.80 2.68 1.96
N ASN A 178 -6.96 2.32 1.43
CA ASN A 178 -8.21 2.41 2.17
C ASN A 178 -8.29 1.24 3.16
N LYS A 179 -8.29 1.52 4.46
CA LYS A 179 -8.42 0.48 5.50
C LYS A 179 -9.85 0.23 5.93
N ASN A 180 -10.81 0.92 5.31
CA ASN A 180 -12.23 0.77 5.59
C ASN A 180 -12.86 -0.35 4.73
N ASP A 181 -13.92 -0.93 5.22
CA ASP A 181 -14.75 -1.92 4.51
C ASP A 181 -15.75 -1.31 3.52
N LYS A 182 -15.68 0.01 3.32
CA LYS A 182 -16.48 0.81 2.39
C LYS A 182 -15.59 1.56 1.42
N SER A 183 -16.15 1.90 0.24
CA SER A 183 -15.46 2.79 -0.69
C SER A 183 -15.35 4.20 -0.14
N GLU A 184 -14.18 4.81 -0.33
CA GLU A 184 -13.88 6.18 0.05
C GLU A 184 -13.55 7.00 -1.21
N THR A 185 -14.00 8.24 -1.24
CA THR A 185 -13.60 9.21 -2.28
C THR A 185 -12.85 10.34 -1.63
N ILE A 186 -11.61 10.55 -2.08
CA ILE A 186 -10.68 11.52 -1.53
C ILE A 186 -10.05 12.36 -2.64
N SER A 187 -9.35 13.42 -2.25
CA SER A 187 -8.32 14.04 -3.07
C SER A 187 -6.96 13.74 -2.43
N ALA A 188 -5.93 13.57 -3.23
CA ALA A 188 -4.57 13.34 -2.74
C ALA A 188 -3.55 14.15 -3.52
N GLY A 189 -2.45 14.55 -2.87
CA GLY A 189 -1.47 15.41 -3.51
C GLY A 189 -0.20 15.60 -2.70
N MET A 190 0.59 16.60 -3.13
CA MET A 190 1.84 17.02 -2.50
C MET A 190 1.76 18.49 -2.12
N TYR A 191 1.97 18.80 -0.85
CA TYR A 191 2.08 20.14 -0.31
C TYR A 191 3.53 20.47 0.01
N PHE A 192 4.03 21.58 -0.53
CA PHE A 192 5.44 22.00 -0.41
C PHE A 192 5.58 23.17 0.53
N VAL A 193 6.60 23.10 1.39
CA VAL A 193 7.02 24.21 2.25
C VAL A 193 8.52 24.43 2.15
N ASP A 194 8.96 25.66 2.45
CA ASP A 194 10.36 26.03 2.59
C ASP A 194 10.91 25.74 4.00
N GLN A 195 12.17 26.02 4.22
CA GLN A 195 12.87 25.85 5.49
C GLN A 195 12.26 26.64 6.67
N ASP A 196 11.48 27.70 6.37
CA ASP A 196 10.79 28.54 7.34
C ASP A 196 9.32 28.13 7.54
N ASN A 197 8.93 26.99 6.98
CA ASN A 197 7.56 26.45 6.92
C ASN A 197 6.56 27.33 6.16
N ASN A 198 7.02 28.19 5.25
CA ASN A 198 6.11 28.91 4.39
C ASN A 198 5.60 28.02 3.27
N GLY A 199 4.28 28.02 3.02
CA GLY A 199 3.66 27.25 1.95
C GLY A 199 4.07 27.75 0.57
N ILE A 200 4.60 26.87 -0.27
CA ILE A 200 5.02 27.15 -1.64
C ILE A 200 3.90 26.82 -2.62
N GLY A 201 3.22 25.71 -2.40
CA GLY A 201 2.13 25.27 -3.27
C GLY A 201 1.60 23.89 -2.96
N LEU A 202 0.45 23.59 -3.55
CA LEU A 202 -0.21 22.29 -3.49
C LEU A 202 -0.45 21.80 -4.90
N ALA A 203 0.00 20.59 -5.19
CA ALA A 203 -0.38 19.83 -6.39
C ALA A 203 -1.28 18.66 -5.96
N GLN A 204 -2.46 18.53 -6.54
CA GLN A 204 -3.47 17.60 -6.07
C GLN A 204 -4.21 16.95 -7.24
N VAL A 205 -4.64 15.71 -7.04
CA VAL A 205 -5.55 14.95 -7.88
C VAL A 205 -6.85 14.78 -7.10
N ASP A 206 -7.96 15.20 -7.71
CA ASP A 206 -9.28 15.12 -7.09
C ASP A 206 -10.07 13.88 -7.54
N GLY A 207 -11.04 13.48 -6.70
CA GLY A 207 -12.01 12.45 -7.05
C GLY A 207 -11.44 11.04 -7.13
N ILE A 208 -10.38 10.74 -6.40
CA ILE A 208 -9.82 9.40 -6.30
C ILE A 208 -10.79 8.55 -5.48
N THR A 209 -11.30 7.48 -6.08
CA THR A 209 -12.17 6.54 -5.40
C THR A 209 -11.40 5.26 -5.11
N LEU A 210 -11.22 4.98 -3.83
CA LEU A 210 -10.64 3.74 -3.32
C LEU A 210 -11.76 2.82 -2.87
N LYS A 211 -11.84 1.61 -3.41
CA LYS A 211 -12.78 0.58 -2.94
C LYS A 211 -12.40 0.12 -1.52
N ALA A 212 -13.24 -0.71 -0.92
CA ALA A 212 -12.95 -1.33 0.38
C ALA A 212 -11.57 -2.02 0.35
N TYR A 213 -10.69 -1.68 1.29
CA TYR A 213 -9.33 -2.22 1.45
C TYR A 213 -8.43 -2.12 0.20
N GLU A 214 -8.76 -1.23 -0.73
CA GLU A 214 -7.99 -1.06 -1.97
C GLU A 214 -6.66 -0.36 -1.70
N GLN A 215 -5.62 -0.85 -2.36
CA GLN A 215 -4.32 -0.21 -2.47
C GLN A 215 -4.15 0.32 -3.88
N GLN A 216 -3.76 1.58 -4.01
CA GLN A 216 -3.58 2.24 -5.29
C GLN A 216 -2.41 3.22 -5.22
N THR A 217 -1.55 3.22 -6.23
CA THR A 217 -0.53 4.25 -6.41
C THR A 217 -1.04 5.31 -7.38
N VAL A 218 -0.99 6.58 -6.96
CA VAL A 218 -1.42 7.74 -7.74
C VAL A 218 -0.22 8.65 -8.03
N PRO A 219 0.19 8.81 -9.29
CA PRO A 219 1.26 9.73 -9.64
C PRO A 219 0.79 11.18 -9.58
N VAL A 220 1.56 12.04 -8.91
CA VAL A 220 1.36 13.49 -8.86
C VAL A 220 2.60 14.15 -9.43
N THR A 221 2.48 14.72 -10.62
CA THR A 221 3.59 15.42 -11.30
C THR A 221 3.56 16.89 -10.98
N VAL A 222 4.68 17.42 -10.52
CA VAL A 222 4.88 18.82 -10.13
C VAL A 222 6.04 19.41 -10.89
N PHE A 223 5.85 20.58 -11.46
CA PHE A 223 6.97 21.38 -11.99
C PHE A 223 7.67 22.10 -10.84
N ILE A 224 8.96 21.83 -10.65
CA ILE A 224 9.80 22.47 -9.63
C ILE A 224 10.20 23.87 -10.15
N ASP A 225 9.33 24.83 -9.97
CA ASP A 225 9.37 26.16 -10.57
C ASP A 225 10.56 26.98 -10.03
N PRO A 226 11.51 27.44 -10.89
CA PRO A 226 12.64 28.27 -10.47
C PRO A 226 12.24 29.59 -9.80
N ALA A 227 11.00 30.07 -10.01
CA ALA A 227 10.49 31.27 -9.34
C ALA A 227 10.14 31.02 -7.87
N LYS A 228 9.99 29.75 -7.45
CA LYS A 228 9.56 29.35 -6.12
C LYS A 228 10.59 28.50 -5.38
N PHE A 229 11.38 27.74 -6.11
CA PHE A 229 12.40 26.84 -5.56
C PHE A 229 13.79 27.38 -5.89
N HIS A 230 14.64 27.52 -4.88
CA HIS A 230 15.98 28.12 -5.02
C HIS A 230 17.05 27.11 -4.66
N GLU A 231 18.19 27.19 -5.35
CA GLU A 231 19.33 26.31 -5.14
C GLU A 231 19.87 26.44 -3.71
N GLY A 232 20.16 25.29 -3.08
CA GLY A 232 20.70 25.23 -1.73
C GLY A 232 19.66 25.46 -0.61
N THR A 233 18.43 25.84 -0.92
CA THR A 233 17.35 25.99 0.06
C THR A 233 16.76 24.64 0.40
N HIS A 234 16.49 24.40 1.68
CA HIS A 234 15.83 23.17 2.15
C HIS A 234 14.33 23.25 2.00
N TYR A 235 13.71 22.15 1.55
CA TYR A 235 12.29 22.02 1.30
C TYR A 235 11.75 20.71 1.88
N ALA A 236 10.48 20.73 2.28
CA ALA A 236 9.74 19.54 2.63
C ALA A 236 8.50 19.40 1.73
N ALA A 237 8.33 18.22 1.15
CA ALA A 237 7.17 17.84 0.34
C ALA A 237 6.30 16.87 1.15
N TYR A 238 5.19 17.35 1.67
CA TYR A 238 4.24 16.56 2.46
C TYR A 238 3.23 15.88 1.54
N PRO A 239 3.10 14.56 1.57
CA PRO A 239 1.90 13.94 1.02
C PRO A 239 0.69 14.42 1.81
N VAL A 240 -0.40 14.69 1.11
CA VAL A 240 -1.62 15.19 1.70
C VAL A 240 -2.83 14.49 1.11
N ILE A 241 -3.79 14.14 1.96
CA ILE A 241 -5.11 13.73 1.52
C ILE A 241 -6.15 14.71 2.04
N ARG A 242 -7.24 14.87 1.26
CA ARG A 242 -8.42 15.61 1.68
C ARG A 242 -9.62 14.66 1.69
N LYS A 243 -10.24 14.52 2.86
CA LYS A 243 -11.49 13.79 3.07
C LYS A 243 -12.56 14.81 3.53
N GLY A 244 -13.53 15.08 2.67
CA GLY A 244 -14.48 16.18 2.90
C GLY A 244 -13.78 17.54 2.98
N GLU A 245 -13.93 18.23 4.10
CA GLU A 245 -13.31 19.54 4.37
C GLU A 245 -11.96 19.44 5.09
N SER A 246 -11.55 18.25 5.50
CA SER A 246 -10.34 18.03 6.31
C SER A 246 -9.15 17.66 5.46
N TYR A 247 -8.00 18.31 5.72
CA TYR A 247 -6.69 17.95 5.16
C TYR A 247 -5.88 17.19 6.21
N ILE A 248 -5.25 16.10 5.78
CA ILE A 248 -4.38 15.27 6.61
C ILE A 248 -3.02 15.23 5.91
N LEU A 249 -1.96 15.60 6.63
CA LEU A 249 -0.57 15.56 6.14
C LEU A 249 0.10 14.27 6.61
N GLY A 250 0.87 13.64 5.73
CA GLY A 250 1.73 12.51 6.05
C GLY A 250 3.17 12.95 6.35
N GLU A 251 4.06 11.97 6.46
CA GLU A 251 5.49 12.22 6.67
C GLU A 251 6.11 12.86 5.42
N PRO A 252 6.92 13.92 5.56
CA PRO A 252 7.47 14.64 4.43
C PRO A 252 8.63 13.91 3.76
N TYR A 253 8.76 14.12 2.47
CA TYR A 253 10.01 13.91 1.75
C TYR A 253 10.82 15.20 1.78
N GLU A 254 12.00 15.19 2.38
CA GLU A 254 12.88 16.35 2.49
C GLU A 254 13.92 16.36 1.36
N PHE A 255 14.18 17.54 0.80
CA PHE A 255 15.18 17.73 -0.27
C PHE A 255 15.75 19.13 -0.26
N ASN A 256 16.94 19.29 -0.84
CA ASN A 256 17.52 20.60 -1.08
C ASN A 256 17.28 21.01 -2.54
N GLY A 257 16.95 22.26 -2.78
CA GLY A 257 16.82 22.79 -4.13
C GLY A 257 18.11 22.61 -4.90
N ALA A 258 18.01 21.90 -6.04
CA ALA A 258 19.12 21.65 -6.94
C ALA A 258 18.69 21.93 -8.37
N THR A 259 19.57 22.52 -9.18
CA THR A 259 19.37 22.69 -10.61
C THR A 259 19.84 21.47 -11.39
N SER A 260 19.39 21.29 -12.63
CA SER A 260 19.81 20.17 -13.51
C SER A 260 21.27 20.24 -14.03
N GLY A 261 22.06 21.19 -13.52
CA GLY A 261 23.49 21.03 -13.55
C GLY A 261 23.88 19.83 -12.71
N ILE A 262 24.70 18.93 -13.22
CA ILE A 262 25.20 17.72 -12.58
C ILE A 262 25.64 18.06 -11.13
N ASN A 263 24.72 18.00 -10.19
CA ASN A 263 25.02 18.11 -8.76
C ASN A 263 25.23 16.70 -8.25
N ASP A 264 26.47 16.40 -7.94
CA ASP A 264 26.87 15.14 -7.34
C ASP A 264 26.06 14.90 -6.05
N VAL A 265 25.20 13.91 -6.07
CA VAL A 265 24.63 13.28 -4.86
C VAL A 265 25.81 12.64 -4.14
N ASN A 266 26.32 13.26 -3.09
CA ASN A 266 27.59 13.05 -2.40
C ASN A 266 28.79 13.76 -3.08
N ALA A 267 28.77 15.10 -3.11
CA ALA A 267 29.96 15.86 -3.46
C ALA A 267 31.02 15.67 -2.37
N VAL A 268 31.88 14.69 -2.57
CA VAL A 268 33.13 14.60 -1.80
C VAL A 268 33.95 15.81 -2.18
N ASN A 269 34.49 16.51 -1.17
CA ASN A 269 35.33 17.70 -1.44
C ASN A 269 36.69 17.29 -2.02
N VAL A 270 36.66 16.85 -3.30
CA VAL A 270 37.85 16.44 -4.05
C VAL A 270 38.37 17.61 -4.88
N LYS A 271 39.65 17.87 -4.77
CA LYS A 271 40.35 18.87 -5.56
C LYS A 271 41.35 18.19 -6.47
N ALA A 272 41.42 18.63 -7.75
CA ALA A 272 42.41 18.16 -8.66
C ALA A 272 43.49 19.26 -8.95
N TYR A 273 44.73 18.85 -9.02
CA TYR A 273 45.86 19.76 -9.23
C TYR A 273 47.02 19.04 -9.95
N PRO A 274 47.89 19.82 -10.66
CA PRO A 274 47.72 21.21 -10.97
C PRO A 274 46.63 21.43 -12.03
N ASN A 275 46.00 22.60 -12.03
CA ASN A 275 45.07 23.00 -13.08
C ASN A 275 45.44 24.41 -13.54
N PRO A 276 45.97 24.62 -14.72
CA PRO A 276 46.18 23.66 -15.83
C PRO A 276 47.27 22.60 -15.58
N VAL A 277 47.05 21.39 -16.13
CA VAL A 277 47.95 20.23 -16.01
C VAL A 277 48.81 20.03 -17.27
N VAL A 278 50.02 19.50 -17.09
CA VAL A 278 50.90 19.09 -18.21
C VAL A 278 50.96 17.57 -18.35
N ASP A 279 51.40 16.85 -17.33
CA ASP A 279 51.63 15.41 -17.45
C ASP A 279 50.76 14.54 -16.53
N VAL A 280 50.64 14.91 -15.25
CA VAL A 280 49.92 14.13 -14.25
C VAL A 280 48.95 15.01 -13.50
N LEU A 281 47.68 14.61 -13.46
CA LEU A 281 46.63 15.21 -12.66
C LEU A 281 46.53 14.44 -11.34
N HIS A 282 46.74 15.15 -10.21
CA HIS A 282 46.60 14.61 -8.87
C HIS A 282 45.24 14.97 -8.27
N VAL A 283 44.75 14.14 -7.37
CA VAL A 283 43.58 14.43 -6.52
C VAL A 283 44.00 14.36 -5.06
N ASN A 284 43.30 15.15 -4.20
CA ASN A 284 43.62 15.25 -2.77
C ASN A 284 43.06 14.09 -1.92
N VAL A 285 42.62 13.01 -2.55
CA VAL A 285 42.04 11.82 -1.91
C VAL A 285 42.55 10.56 -2.60
N GLU A 286 42.54 9.44 -1.90
CA GLU A 286 42.75 8.13 -2.50
C GLU A 286 41.46 7.70 -3.20
N ALA A 287 41.47 7.65 -4.53
CA ALA A 287 40.31 7.34 -5.32
C ALA A 287 40.26 5.86 -5.67
N LEU A 288 39.06 5.28 -5.59
CA LEU A 288 38.79 3.94 -6.11
C LEU A 288 38.97 3.92 -7.65
N ARG A 289 38.58 5.03 -8.28
CA ARG A 289 38.72 5.20 -9.72
C ARG A 289 38.77 6.68 -10.12
N ILE A 290 39.58 7.00 -11.10
CA ILE A 290 39.66 8.34 -11.77
C ILE A 290 39.44 8.08 -13.25
N ASP A 291 38.35 8.58 -13.82
CA ASP A 291 38.04 8.53 -15.25
C ASP A 291 38.13 9.92 -15.86
N VAL A 292 38.88 10.08 -16.95
CA VAL A 292 39.03 11.37 -17.65
C VAL A 292 38.25 11.33 -18.96
N TYR A 293 37.37 12.30 -19.14
CA TYR A 293 36.51 12.44 -20.31
C TYR A 293 36.89 13.72 -21.09
N ASN A 294 36.87 13.61 -22.40
CA ASN A 294 37.00 14.79 -23.28
C ASN A 294 35.68 15.55 -23.44
N ALA A 295 35.66 16.68 -24.11
CA ALA A 295 34.48 17.49 -24.36
C ALA A 295 33.37 16.78 -25.16
N GLY A 296 33.68 15.71 -25.87
CA GLY A 296 32.72 14.85 -26.58
C GLY A 296 32.16 13.73 -25.72
N GLY A 297 32.53 13.62 -24.42
CA GLY A 297 32.07 12.57 -23.50
C GLY A 297 32.80 11.23 -23.68
N ALA A 298 33.86 11.15 -24.46
CA ALA A 298 34.65 9.93 -24.61
C ALA A 298 35.65 9.81 -23.46
N LEU A 299 35.77 8.59 -22.87
CA LEU A 299 36.81 8.24 -21.90
C LEU A 299 38.16 8.23 -22.60
N VAL A 300 39.14 9.02 -22.11
CA VAL A 300 40.46 9.22 -22.76
C VAL A 300 41.65 8.89 -21.86
N ALA A 301 41.44 8.76 -20.55
CA ALA A 301 42.43 8.24 -19.59
C ALA A 301 41.70 7.72 -18.35
N ASP A 302 42.32 6.77 -17.67
CA ASP A 302 41.75 6.24 -16.38
C ASP A 302 42.87 5.78 -15.44
N ALA A 303 42.57 5.72 -14.14
CA ALA A 303 43.40 5.12 -13.11
C ALA A 303 42.49 4.50 -12.04
N SER A 304 42.91 3.38 -11.42
CA SER A 304 42.16 2.70 -10.36
C SER A 304 43.03 2.58 -9.10
N ASN A 305 42.41 2.76 -7.94
CA ASN A 305 43.08 2.76 -6.62
C ASN A 305 44.31 3.68 -6.59
N ALA A 306 44.12 4.93 -6.99
CA ALA A 306 45.18 5.89 -7.18
C ALA A 306 44.76 7.30 -6.75
N ASP A 307 45.74 8.14 -6.43
CA ASP A 307 45.56 9.56 -6.15
C ASP A 307 45.93 10.46 -7.37
N SER A 308 46.21 9.84 -8.53
CA SER A 308 46.63 10.55 -9.73
C SER A 308 46.36 9.79 -11.01
N VAL A 309 46.26 10.51 -12.13
CA VAL A 309 46.08 9.93 -13.46
C VAL A 309 47.05 10.61 -14.47
N ASN A 310 47.70 9.80 -15.32
CA ASN A 310 48.60 10.31 -16.36
C ASN A 310 47.80 10.83 -17.56
N VAL A 311 47.97 12.12 -17.86
CA VAL A 311 47.30 12.83 -18.96
C VAL A 311 48.30 13.40 -19.98
N ALA A 312 49.57 13.03 -19.90
CA ALA A 312 50.66 13.56 -20.80
C ALA A 312 50.35 13.32 -22.28
N HIS A 313 49.68 12.22 -22.61
CA HIS A 313 49.33 11.82 -23.97
C HIS A 313 48.12 12.55 -24.55
N LEU A 314 47.37 13.30 -23.70
CA LEU A 314 46.18 14.00 -24.15
C LEU A 314 46.53 15.32 -24.85
N PRO A 315 45.80 15.68 -25.94
CA PRO A 315 45.88 17.01 -26.54
C PRO A 315 45.57 18.15 -25.57
N ALA A 316 46.11 19.35 -25.82
CA ALA A 316 45.70 20.53 -25.07
C ALA A 316 44.18 20.78 -25.25
N GLY A 317 43.45 21.02 -24.12
CA GLY A 317 42.03 21.22 -24.17
C GLY A 317 41.33 21.11 -22.82
N TYR A 318 40.00 21.13 -22.83
CA TYR A 318 39.14 20.96 -21.63
C TYR A 318 38.77 19.50 -21.46
N TYR A 319 38.83 19.04 -20.20
CA TYR A 319 38.53 17.67 -19.79
C TYR A 319 37.77 17.69 -18.46
N ILE A 320 37.08 16.59 -18.17
CA ILE A 320 36.42 16.34 -16.90
C ILE A 320 37.00 15.08 -16.27
N ALA A 321 37.56 15.19 -15.08
CA ALA A 321 37.92 14.05 -14.25
C ALA A 321 36.72 13.65 -13.37
N VAL A 322 36.31 12.39 -13.46
CA VAL A 322 35.29 11.76 -12.59
C VAL A 322 36.04 10.91 -11.59
N VAL A 323 35.98 11.32 -10.31
CA VAL A 323 36.74 10.68 -9.22
C VAL A 323 35.76 9.95 -8.32
N ALA A 324 35.82 8.63 -8.32
CA ALA A 324 35.03 7.78 -7.45
C ALA A 324 35.81 7.44 -6.17
N THR A 325 35.21 7.67 -4.99
CA THR A 325 35.76 7.36 -3.67
C THR A 325 34.82 6.43 -2.92
N ALA A 326 35.20 5.96 -1.74
CA ALA A 326 34.30 5.19 -0.88
C ALA A 326 33.07 6.00 -0.42
N ASP A 327 33.20 7.33 -0.36
CA ASP A 327 32.17 8.24 0.17
C ASP A 327 31.29 8.87 -0.93
N GLY A 328 31.62 8.64 -2.22
CA GLY A 328 30.87 9.19 -3.35
C GLY A 328 31.72 9.49 -4.58
N THR A 329 31.15 10.26 -5.50
CA THR A 329 31.81 10.62 -6.78
C THR A 329 31.92 12.12 -6.92
N ALA A 330 33.10 12.63 -7.35
CA ALA A 330 33.32 14.03 -7.69
C ALA A 330 33.58 14.18 -9.18
N ARG A 331 33.16 15.31 -9.79
CA ARG A 331 33.46 15.68 -11.17
C ARG A 331 34.20 16.99 -11.17
N ILE A 332 35.41 16.98 -11.72
CA ILE A 332 36.33 18.10 -11.64
C ILE A 332 36.74 18.50 -13.04
N PRO A 333 36.35 19.69 -13.52
CA PRO A 333 36.84 20.21 -14.79
C PRO A 333 38.30 20.65 -14.66
N PHE A 334 39.12 20.35 -15.67
CA PHE A 334 40.51 20.80 -15.74
C PHE A 334 40.93 21.13 -17.15
N VAL A 335 42.01 21.86 -17.25
CA VAL A 335 42.64 22.27 -18.51
C VAL A 335 43.96 21.53 -18.69
N LYS A 336 44.11 20.83 -19.83
CA LYS A 336 45.39 20.25 -20.29
C LYS A 336 46.13 21.28 -21.15
N LYS A 337 47.42 21.55 -20.85
CA LYS A 337 48.33 22.34 -21.66
C LYS A 337 49.12 21.51 -22.64
#